data_1ed7a50cac58257a93ef5c76b6ef1097
#
_entry.id   1ed7a50cac58257a93ef5c76b6ef1097
#
_cell.length_a   1.000
_cell.length_b   1.000
_cell.length_c   1.000
_cell.angle_alpha   90.00
_cell.angle_beta   90.00
_cell.angle_gamma   90.00
#
_symmetry.space_group_name_H-M   'P 1'
#
loop_
_entity.id
_entity.type
_entity.pdbx_description
1 polymer ?
#
loop_
_entity_poly.entity_id
_entity_poly.type
_entity_poly.pdbx_seq_one_letter_code
_entity_poly.pdbx_strand_id
1 'polypeptide(L)'
;MVYEEKDHKFLGDLSKDGLTLRVAKGGRGGRGNTCFKSSTNRVPRIAENGEPGEQKRLILELKLLADVGLVGFPSVGKSTLLSVVSSARPEIADYPFTTIIPNLGVVTTKDNRSFVMADLPGIIEGAHLGKGLGLQFLRHIERCRIIVHVIDMGESGRDPYSDYQIISQELKEYGFGLDKRPVIVVASKMDEDGSNERLKVFEKKAKVKCIPISALTEEGIEELLYKCADLLDKTPPFPLFDAEEEVLETKVYTLPEEEKEFEIKHPELHTWVITGDKIIKFYRMTNISTDDGMMKLLTKLRKLRIDDKLEELGAEDGDNVILDDFTFEYYR
;
A
#
# COMPACT_ATOMS: atom_id res chain seq x y z
N MET A 1 0.31 0.88 2.87
CA MET A 1 0.49 -0.55 2.60
C MET A 1 1.94 -0.82 2.22
N VAL A 2 2.43 -2.02 2.51
CA VAL A 2 3.82 -2.41 2.25
C VAL A 2 3.82 -3.68 1.43
N TYR A 3 4.52 -3.66 0.31
CA TYR A 3 4.68 -4.82 -0.60
C TYR A 3 6.16 -5.11 -0.81
N GLU A 4 6.50 -6.37 -1.04
CA GLU A 4 7.81 -6.76 -1.54
C GLU A 4 7.89 -6.56 -3.06
N GLU A 5 8.93 -5.86 -3.57
CA GLU A 5 9.01 -5.49 -4.99
C GLU A 5 9.08 -6.72 -5.90
N LYS A 6 9.83 -7.75 -5.50
CA LYS A 6 10.14 -8.92 -6.34
C LYS A 6 8.89 -9.68 -6.80
N ASP A 7 7.96 -9.93 -5.89
CA ASP A 7 6.80 -10.81 -6.13
C ASP A 7 5.48 -10.07 -5.93
N HIS A 8 5.52 -8.74 -5.75
CA HIS A 8 4.36 -7.92 -5.39
C HIS A 8 3.59 -8.47 -4.17
N LYS A 9 4.31 -9.18 -3.29
CA LYS A 9 3.71 -9.83 -2.13
C LYS A 9 3.33 -8.79 -1.08
N PHE A 10 2.07 -8.80 -0.67
CA PHE A 10 1.60 -7.97 0.44
C PHE A 10 2.25 -8.41 1.75
N LEU A 11 2.88 -7.48 2.47
CA LEU A 11 3.55 -7.73 3.74
C LEU A 11 2.76 -7.21 4.94
N GLY A 12 1.96 -6.16 4.76
CA GLY A 12 1.13 -5.62 5.82
C GLY A 12 0.64 -4.20 5.55
N ASP A 13 -0.31 -3.76 6.36
CA ASP A 13 -0.85 -2.40 6.33
C ASP A 13 -0.54 -1.67 7.65
N LEU A 14 0.03 -0.47 7.54
CA LEU A 14 0.33 0.43 8.66
C LEU A 14 -0.74 1.54 8.71
N SER A 15 -1.98 1.15 8.96
CA SER A 15 -3.16 2.02 8.91
C SER A 15 -3.35 2.92 10.14
N LYS A 16 -2.59 2.68 11.22
CA LYS A 16 -2.72 3.44 12.47
C LYS A 16 -1.34 3.84 12.99
N ASP A 17 -1.30 4.98 13.70
CA ASP A 17 -0.10 5.40 14.42
C ASP A 17 0.31 4.36 15.47
N GLY A 18 1.61 4.16 15.62
CA GLY A 18 2.19 3.17 16.52
C GLY A 18 2.23 1.72 16.00
N LEU A 19 1.64 1.41 14.84
CA LEU A 19 1.80 0.09 14.23
C LEU A 19 3.22 -0.10 13.69
N THR A 20 3.77 -1.28 13.94
CA THR A 20 5.10 -1.66 13.46
C THR A 20 5.02 -2.94 12.65
N LEU A 21 5.70 -2.96 11.50
CA LEU A 21 5.81 -4.13 10.64
C LEU A 21 7.28 -4.50 10.46
N ARG A 22 7.65 -5.72 10.82
CA ARG A 22 9.00 -6.23 10.56
C ARG A 22 9.07 -6.77 9.14
N VAL A 23 9.75 -6.04 8.27
CA VAL A 23 9.87 -6.40 6.83
C VAL A 23 11.12 -7.21 6.51
N ALA A 24 12.17 -7.09 7.32
CA ALA A 24 13.42 -7.86 7.17
C ALA A 24 14.02 -8.19 8.53
N LYS A 25 14.77 -9.27 8.61
CA LYS A 25 15.46 -9.72 9.82
C LYS A 25 16.94 -9.42 9.72
N GLY A 26 17.54 -8.97 10.83
CA GLY A 26 18.99 -8.90 10.96
C GLY A 26 19.61 -10.29 11.05
N GLY A 27 20.85 -10.42 10.57
CA GLY A 27 21.63 -11.66 10.72
C GLY A 27 22.08 -11.89 12.15
N ARG A 28 22.41 -13.13 12.45
CA ARG A 28 22.98 -13.51 13.74
C ARG A 28 24.44 -13.04 13.82
N GLY A 29 24.88 -12.59 15.00
CA GLY A 29 26.28 -12.29 15.25
C GLY A 29 27.20 -13.51 15.10
N GLY A 30 28.40 -13.30 14.57
CA GLY A 30 29.43 -14.36 14.45
C GLY A 30 29.94 -14.84 15.80
N ARG A 31 30.44 -16.05 15.84
CA ARG A 31 31.06 -16.64 17.04
C ARG A 31 32.53 -16.26 17.11
N GLY A 32 32.98 -15.75 18.26
CA GLY A 32 34.39 -15.48 18.53
C GLY A 32 35.19 -16.77 18.70
N ASN A 33 36.53 -16.64 18.69
CA ASN A 33 37.49 -17.75 18.78
C ASN A 33 37.29 -18.64 20.00
N THR A 34 36.84 -18.11 21.12
CA THR A 34 36.60 -18.92 22.34
C THR A 34 35.59 -20.05 22.15
N CYS A 35 34.62 -19.85 21.23
CA CYS A 35 33.62 -20.85 20.89
C CYS A 35 34.19 -22.05 20.11
N PHE A 36 35.39 -21.95 19.55
CA PHE A 36 36.07 -22.98 18.78
C PHE A 36 37.18 -23.71 19.57
N LYS A 37 37.30 -23.41 20.86
CA LYS A 37 38.25 -24.09 21.74
C LYS A 37 37.86 -25.53 21.91
N SER A 38 38.85 -26.44 21.74
CA SER A 38 38.70 -27.88 21.90
C SER A 38 39.87 -28.45 22.67
N SER A 39 39.84 -29.76 23.01
CA SER A 39 40.94 -30.46 23.66
C SER A 39 42.20 -30.51 22.80
N THR A 40 42.01 -30.54 21.47
CA THR A 40 43.10 -30.60 20.49
C THR A 40 43.59 -29.21 20.05
N ASN A 41 42.73 -28.21 20.09
CA ASN A 41 43.04 -26.81 19.76
C ASN A 41 42.64 -25.89 20.92
N ARG A 42 43.56 -25.62 21.82
CA ARG A 42 43.32 -24.81 23.02
C ARG A 42 43.31 -23.30 22.74
N VAL A 43 43.93 -22.86 21.64
CA VAL A 43 44.04 -21.44 21.24
C VAL A 43 43.67 -21.32 19.75
N PRO A 44 42.38 -21.48 19.41
CA PRO A 44 41.97 -21.39 18.02
C PRO A 44 42.10 -19.96 17.51
N ARG A 45 42.56 -19.82 16.27
CA ARG A 45 42.62 -18.52 15.55
C ARG A 45 41.46 -18.35 14.61
N ILE A 46 40.42 -19.20 14.73
CA ILE A 46 39.18 -19.16 13.94
C ILE A 46 38.18 -18.25 14.64
N ALA A 47 37.55 -17.34 13.89
CA ALA A 47 36.35 -16.65 14.26
C ALA A 47 35.34 -16.70 13.09
N GLU A 48 34.07 -16.65 13.38
CA GLU A 48 33.03 -16.53 12.36
C GLU A 48 32.62 -15.04 12.21
N ASN A 49 32.41 -14.62 10.96
CA ASN A 49 31.74 -13.37 10.65
C ASN A 49 30.28 -13.45 11.04
N GLY A 50 29.61 -12.32 11.18
CA GLY A 50 28.16 -12.27 11.34
C GLY A 50 27.44 -12.85 10.13
N GLU A 51 26.26 -13.38 10.37
CA GLU A 51 25.34 -13.79 9.31
C GLU A 51 24.85 -12.55 8.57
N PRO A 52 24.83 -12.54 7.22
CA PRO A 52 24.25 -11.44 6.49
C PRO A 52 22.76 -11.30 6.84
N GLY A 53 22.30 -10.06 7.05
CA GLY A 53 20.90 -9.78 7.26
C GLY A 53 20.09 -9.89 5.95
N GLU A 54 18.78 -10.03 6.08
CA GLU A 54 17.88 -10.00 4.94
C GLU A 54 17.89 -8.61 4.30
N GLN A 55 17.94 -8.55 2.97
CA GLN A 55 17.82 -7.34 2.17
C GLN A 55 16.61 -7.48 1.26
N LYS A 56 15.68 -6.54 1.35
CA LYS A 56 14.47 -6.53 0.55
C LYS A 56 14.24 -5.14 -0.03
N ARG A 57 13.78 -5.10 -1.27
CA ARG A 57 13.23 -3.89 -1.87
C ARG A 57 11.74 -3.87 -1.60
N LEU A 58 11.24 -2.74 -1.12
CA LEU A 58 9.85 -2.56 -0.72
C LEU A 58 9.21 -1.50 -1.57
N ILE A 59 7.96 -1.75 -1.96
CA ILE A 59 7.06 -0.75 -2.50
C ILE A 59 6.20 -0.26 -1.34
N LEU A 60 6.31 1.03 -1.03
CA LEU A 60 5.47 1.68 -0.04
C LEU A 60 4.37 2.43 -0.77
N GLU A 61 3.13 1.98 -0.59
CA GLU A 61 1.97 2.63 -1.15
C GLU A 61 1.28 3.47 -0.06
N LEU A 62 1.39 4.80 -0.20
CA LEU A 62 0.66 5.72 0.65
C LEU A 62 -0.76 5.86 0.10
N LYS A 63 -1.72 5.23 0.78
CA LYS A 63 -3.13 5.42 0.45
C LYS A 63 -3.64 6.65 1.18
N LEU A 64 -3.69 7.77 0.48
CA LEU A 64 -4.33 8.97 0.99
C LEU A 64 -5.82 8.68 1.17
N LEU A 65 -6.27 8.76 2.42
CA LEU A 65 -7.65 8.56 2.81
C LEU A 65 -8.32 9.92 2.80
N ALA A 66 -9.39 10.08 2.03
CA ALA A 66 -10.26 11.21 2.23
C ALA A 66 -11.15 10.94 3.45
N ASP A 67 -11.24 11.91 4.34
CA ASP A 67 -12.15 11.87 5.49
C ASP A 67 -13.58 12.13 5.04
N VAL A 68 -13.76 13.03 4.05
CA VAL A 68 -15.05 13.48 3.52
C VAL A 68 -15.11 13.23 2.03
N GLY A 69 -16.13 12.51 1.57
CA GLY A 69 -16.40 12.28 0.15
C GLY A 69 -17.53 13.17 -0.37
N LEU A 70 -17.26 13.92 -1.45
CA LEU A 70 -18.29 14.68 -2.16
C LEU A 70 -18.98 13.77 -3.17
N VAL A 71 -20.30 13.65 -3.09
CA VAL A 71 -21.12 12.88 -4.02
C VAL A 71 -22.21 13.75 -4.62
N GLY A 72 -22.63 13.46 -5.83
CA GLY A 72 -23.66 14.22 -6.53
C GLY A 72 -23.50 14.10 -8.05
N PHE A 73 -24.49 14.51 -8.78
CA PHE A 73 -24.48 14.49 -10.25
C PHE A 73 -23.34 15.34 -10.85
N PRO A 74 -22.98 15.12 -12.12
CA PRO A 74 -22.05 15.99 -12.82
C PRO A 74 -22.56 17.44 -12.84
N SER A 75 -21.65 18.40 -12.80
CA SER A 75 -21.92 19.85 -12.89
C SER A 75 -22.70 20.45 -11.73
N VAL A 76 -22.93 19.74 -10.63
CA VAL A 76 -23.59 20.30 -9.42
C VAL A 76 -22.67 21.20 -8.59
N GLY A 77 -21.41 21.38 -8.98
CA GLY A 77 -20.45 22.26 -8.30
C GLY A 77 -19.50 21.59 -7.33
N LYS A 78 -19.35 20.23 -7.31
CA LYS A 78 -18.44 19.52 -6.41
C LYS A 78 -16.99 19.97 -6.54
N SER A 79 -16.46 19.96 -7.76
CA SER A 79 -15.07 20.34 -8.02
C SER A 79 -14.81 21.82 -7.77
N THR A 80 -15.82 22.67 -8.01
CA THR A 80 -15.76 24.11 -7.67
C THR A 80 -15.73 24.28 -6.16
N LEU A 81 -16.60 23.60 -5.43
CA LEU A 81 -16.60 23.60 -3.97
C LEU A 81 -15.24 23.18 -3.42
N LEU A 82 -14.70 22.05 -3.91
CA LEU A 82 -13.38 21.55 -3.49
C LEU A 82 -12.27 22.57 -3.73
N SER A 83 -12.30 23.27 -4.88
CA SER A 83 -11.31 24.30 -5.22
C SER A 83 -11.36 25.51 -4.30
N VAL A 84 -12.56 25.89 -3.83
CA VAL A 84 -12.76 27.02 -2.92
C VAL A 84 -12.36 26.69 -1.50
N VAL A 85 -12.64 25.48 -1.01
CA VAL A 85 -12.37 25.09 0.38
C VAL A 85 -10.96 24.56 0.62
N SER A 86 -10.25 24.19 -0.42
CA SER A 86 -8.90 23.63 -0.31
C SER A 86 -7.87 24.70 0.04
N SER A 87 -7.08 24.46 1.09
CA SER A 87 -5.99 25.33 1.54
C SER A 87 -4.81 25.37 0.55
N ALA A 88 -4.70 24.39 -0.33
CA ALA A 88 -3.76 24.30 -1.43
C ALA A 88 -4.53 23.99 -2.71
N ARG A 89 -3.92 24.19 -3.90
CA ARG A 89 -4.57 23.73 -5.14
C ARG A 89 -4.88 22.25 -5.01
N PRO A 90 -6.13 21.82 -5.35
CA PRO A 90 -6.47 20.40 -5.32
C PRO A 90 -5.46 19.61 -6.13
N GLU A 91 -4.88 18.59 -5.53
CA GLU A 91 -3.94 17.71 -6.20
C GLU A 91 -4.71 16.58 -6.88
N ILE A 92 -4.34 16.35 -8.12
CA ILE A 92 -4.79 15.20 -8.89
C ILE A 92 -3.99 14.01 -8.40
N ALA A 93 -4.61 13.11 -7.64
CA ALA A 93 -3.95 11.92 -7.17
C ALA A 93 -3.97 10.84 -8.25
N ASP A 94 -2.85 10.68 -8.95
CA ASP A 94 -2.69 9.66 -9.99
C ASP A 94 -2.43 8.29 -9.33
N TYR A 95 -3.49 7.52 -9.16
CA TYR A 95 -3.40 6.17 -8.62
C TYR A 95 -3.27 5.17 -9.78
N PRO A 96 -2.23 4.32 -9.81
CA PRO A 96 -1.94 3.43 -10.94
C PRO A 96 -3.04 2.39 -11.24
N PHE A 97 -4.10 2.33 -10.43
CA PHE A 97 -5.22 1.38 -10.60
C PHE A 97 -6.59 2.07 -10.77
N THR A 98 -6.64 3.38 -10.93
CA THR A 98 -7.91 4.10 -11.12
C THR A 98 -8.01 4.64 -12.53
N THR A 99 -9.08 4.28 -13.22
CA THR A 99 -9.47 4.86 -14.51
C THR A 99 -10.06 6.27 -14.35
N ILE A 100 -10.46 6.64 -13.12
CA ILE A 100 -10.97 7.96 -12.77
C ILE A 100 -10.17 8.46 -11.58
N ILE A 101 -9.51 9.58 -11.77
CA ILE A 101 -8.62 10.18 -10.79
C ILE A 101 -9.44 11.11 -9.88
N PRO A 102 -9.52 10.84 -8.56
CA PRO A 102 -10.21 11.75 -7.65
C PRO A 102 -9.40 13.04 -7.44
N ASN A 103 -10.07 14.15 -7.35
CA ASN A 103 -9.46 15.40 -6.90
C ASN A 103 -9.48 15.43 -5.36
N LEU A 104 -8.34 15.64 -4.75
CA LEU A 104 -8.19 15.73 -3.31
C LEU A 104 -7.88 17.16 -2.89
N GLY A 105 -8.50 17.62 -1.81
CA GLY A 105 -8.21 18.92 -1.21
C GLY A 105 -8.03 18.80 0.30
N VAL A 106 -6.97 19.40 0.82
CA VAL A 106 -6.80 19.57 2.27
C VAL A 106 -7.58 20.80 2.71
N VAL A 107 -8.51 20.61 3.60
CA VAL A 107 -9.37 21.64 4.15
C VAL A 107 -8.94 21.95 5.57
N THR A 108 -8.77 23.23 5.88
CA THR A 108 -8.47 23.70 7.23
C THR A 108 -9.53 24.68 7.68
N THR A 109 -10.18 24.39 8.78
CA THR A 109 -11.15 25.29 9.39
C THR A 109 -10.47 26.43 10.18
N LYS A 110 -11.14 27.51 10.46
CA LYS A 110 -10.57 28.63 11.22
C LYS A 110 -10.17 28.28 12.66
N ASP A 111 -10.72 27.20 13.20
CA ASP A 111 -10.34 26.65 14.51
C ASP A 111 -9.16 25.65 14.43
N ASN A 112 -8.44 25.63 13.30
CA ASN A 112 -7.26 24.79 13.03
C ASN A 112 -7.53 23.27 12.98
N ARG A 113 -8.77 22.83 12.79
CA ARG A 113 -9.03 21.43 12.46
C ARG A 113 -8.80 21.22 10.96
N SER A 114 -8.11 20.15 10.61
CA SER A 114 -7.80 19.82 9.21
C SER A 114 -8.32 18.42 8.86
N PHE A 115 -8.85 18.28 7.65
CA PHE A 115 -9.30 17.02 7.09
C PHE A 115 -9.15 17.00 5.57
N VAL A 116 -9.16 15.83 4.98
CA VAL A 116 -9.05 15.66 3.53
C VAL A 116 -10.44 15.45 2.93
N MET A 117 -10.77 16.25 1.93
CA MET A 117 -12.01 16.15 1.16
C MET A 117 -11.69 15.67 -0.26
N ALA A 118 -12.48 14.72 -0.76
CA ALA A 118 -12.34 14.18 -2.11
C ALA A 118 -13.57 14.48 -2.95
N ASP A 119 -13.37 15.00 -4.17
CA ASP A 119 -14.38 14.95 -5.20
C ASP A 119 -14.39 13.57 -5.83
N LEU A 120 -15.51 12.88 -5.70
CA LEU A 120 -15.70 11.51 -6.16
C LEU A 120 -16.53 11.54 -7.47
N PRO A 121 -15.88 11.74 -8.63
CA PRO A 121 -16.57 11.69 -9.91
C PRO A 121 -16.97 10.24 -10.20
N GLY A 122 -18.15 10.00 -10.77
CA GLY A 122 -18.54 8.69 -11.28
C GLY A 122 -19.56 7.90 -10.46
N ILE A 123 -20.14 8.45 -9.39
CA ILE A 123 -21.43 7.95 -8.90
C ILE A 123 -22.49 8.47 -9.87
N ILE A 124 -22.76 7.69 -10.90
CA ILE A 124 -23.74 7.99 -11.95
C ILE A 124 -24.58 6.74 -12.12
N GLU A 125 -25.82 6.95 -12.50
CA GLU A 125 -26.83 5.95 -12.84
C GLU A 125 -26.23 4.67 -13.49
N GLY A 126 -26.33 3.53 -12.79
CA GLY A 126 -25.86 2.24 -13.27
C GLY A 126 -24.41 1.85 -12.89
N ALA A 127 -23.72 2.55 -11.98
CA ALA A 127 -22.37 2.19 -11.51
C ALA A 127 -22.38 0.80 -10.81
N HIS A 128 -23.46 0.43 -10.13
CA HIS A 128 -23.66 -0.87 -9.48
C HIS A 128 -23.79 -2.05 -10.49
N LEU A 129 -24.16 -1.78 -11.74
CA LEU A 129 -24.37 -2.82 -12.77
C LEU A 129 -23.07 -3.36 -13.39
N GLY A 130 -21.90 -3.04 -12.83
CA GLY A 130 -20.64 -3.69 -13.20
C GLY A 130 -20.12 -3.37 -14.60
N LYS A 131 -20.60 -2.34 -15.27
CA LYS A 131 -20.06 -1.90 -16.54
C LYS A 131 -18.72 -1.15 -16.35
N GLY A 132 -17.72 -1.90 -15.95
CA GLY A 132 -16.31 -1.62 -16.19
C GLY A 132 -15.58 -0.64 -15.27
N LEU A 133 -16.21 0.25 -14.52
CA LEU A 133 -15.54 1.29 -13.73
C LEU A 133 -15.88 1.25 -12.23
N GLY A 134 -16.87 0.46 -11.84
CA GLY A 134 -17.52 0.54 -10.53
C GLY A 134 -16.64 0.12 -9.33
N LEU A 135 -16.11 -1.09 -9.32
CA LEU A 135 -15.58 -1.73 -8.11
C LEU A 135 -14.26 -1.16 -7.60
N GLN A 136 -13.37 -0.71 -8.47
CA GLN A 136 -12.07 -0.18 -8.02
C GLN A 136 -12.17 1.27 -7.51
N PHE A 137 -12.99 2.08 -8.16
CA PHE A 137 -13.26 3.45 -7.76
C PHE A 137 -13.91 3.55 -6.38
N LEU A 138 -14.73 2.58 -6.08
CA LEU A 138 -15.54 2.51 -4.89
C LEU A 138 -14.75 2.17 -3.63
N ARG A 139 -13.59 1.56 -3.76
CA ARG A 139 -12.64 1.37 -2.66
C ARG A 139 -12.15 2.70 -2.07
N HIS A 140 -12.25 3.79 -2.79
CA HIS A 140 -11.90 5.12 -2.24
C HIS A 140 -13.03 5.72 -1.40
N ILE A 141 -14.30 5.47 -1.79
CA ILE A 141 -15.47 5.92 -1.01
C ILE A 141 -15.58 5.14 0.30
N GLU A 142 -15.23 3.85 0.30
CA GLU A 142 -15.23 3.01 1.49
C GLU A 142 -14.40 3.58 2.65
N ARG A 143 -13.48 4.47 2.35
CA ARG A 143 -12.58 5.06 3.34
C ARG A 143 -13.08 6.40 3.88
N CYS A 144 -14.01 7.06 3.18
CA CYS A 144 -14.58 8.30 3.67
C CYS A 144 -15.42 8.04 4.91
N ARG A 145 -15.19 8.82 5.94
CA ARG A 145 -15.91 8.74 7.22
C ARG A 145 -17.27 9.42 7.13
N ILE A 146 -17.37 10.45 6.28
CA ILE A 146 -18.57 11.27 6.08
C ILE A 146 -18.81 11.44 4.60
N ILE A 147 -20.05 11.51 4.20
CA ILE A 147 -20.47 11.79 2.83
C ILE A 147 -21.16 13.16 2.79
N VAL A 148 -20.73 13.99 1.88
CA VAL A 148 -21.39 15.27 1.54
C VAL A 148 -22.11 15.10 0.22
N HIS A 149 -23.44 15.06 0.26
CA HIS A 149 -24.28 14.93 -0.90
C HIS A 149 -24.66 16.33 -1.44
N VAL A 150 -24.07 16.70 -2.55
CA VAL A 150 -24.27 18.03 -3.19
C VAL A 150 -25.39 17.94 -4.20
N ILE A 151 -26.40 18.78 -4.02
CA ILE A 151 -27.61 18.88 -4.87
C ILE A 151 -27.66 20.25 -5.50
N ASP A 152 -27.90 20.30 -6.80
CA ASP A 152 -28.04 21.54 -7.57
C ASP A 152 -29.41 22.17 -7.34
N MET A 153 -29.42 23.41 -6.87
CA MET A 153 -30.64 24.23 -6.74
C MET A 153 -30.72 25.31 -7.82
N GLY A 154 -29.81 25.31 -8.79
CA GLY A 154 -29.80 26.20 -9.92
C GLY A 154 -30.79 25.80 -11.03
N GLU A 155 -30.77 26.54 -12.12
CA GLU A 155 -31.63 26.29 -13.31
C GLU A 155 -31.03 25.20 -14.22
N SER A 156 -30.76 24.01 -13.67
CA SER A 156 -30.17 22.89 -14.44
C SER A 156 -31.20 22.09 -15.26
N GLY A 157 -32.50 22.37 -15.12
CA GLY A 157 -33.59 21.63 -15.76
C GLY A 157 -33.83 20.23 -15.16
N ARG A 158 -33.16 19.88 -14.06
CA ARG A 158 -33.32 18.62 -13.30
C ARG A 158 -34.20 18.86 -12.07
N ASP A 159 -34.90 17.78 -11.62
CA ASP A 159 -35.61 17.84 -10.34
C ASP A 159 -34.65 17.45 -9.20
N PRO A 160 -34.32 18.39 -8.27
CA PRO A 160 -33.42 18.11 -7.16
C PRO A 160 -33.81 16.91 -6.30
N TYR A 161 -35.11 16.62 -6.20
CA TYR A 161 -35.60 15.49 -5.43
C TYR A 161 -35.30 14.14 -6.10
N SER A 162 -35.49 14.07 -7.43
CA SER A 162 -35.12 12.88 -8.20
C SER A 162 -33.62 12.60 -8.11
N ASP A 163 -32.80 13.64 -8.26
CA ASP A 163 -31.33 13.51 -8.15
C ASP A 163 -30.92 12.99 -6.77
N TYR A 164 -31.55 13.52 -5.71
CA TYR A 164 -31.33 13.03 -4.35
C TYR A 164 -31.70 11.56 -4.18
N GLN A 165 -32.84 11.12 -4.71
CA GLN A 165 -33.28 9.74 -4.60
C GLN A 165 -32.34 8.78 -5.32
N ILE A 166 -31.94 9.11 -6.54
CA ILE A 166 -31.04 8.28 -7.36
C ILE A 166 -29.72 8.05 -6.61
N ILE A 167 -29.04 9.11 -6.18
CA ILE A 167 -27.77 8.99 -5.48
C ILE A 167 -27.92 8.26 -4.14
N SER A 168 -29.00 8.52 -3.41
CA SER A 168 -29.28 7.85 -2.12
C SER A 168 -29.53 6.35 -2.32
N GLN A 169 -30.14 5.95 -3.41
CA GLN A 169 -30.34 4.55 -3.76
C GLN A 169 -29.05 3.90 -4.22
N GLU A 170 -28.27 4.55 -5.07
CA GLU A 170 -26.93 4.12 -5.48
C GLU A 170 -26.04 3.85 -4.26
N LEU A 171 -26.00 4.75 -3.29
CA LEU A 171 -25.22 4.58 -2.06
C LEU A 171 -25.67 3.36 -1.23
N LYS A 172 -26.97 3.02 -1.26
CA LYS A 172 -27.51 1.82 -0.56
C LYS A 172 -27.19 0.53 -1.30
N GLU A 173 -27.41 0.52 -2.61
CA GLU A 173 -27.17 -0.65 -3.46
C GLU A 173 -25.71 -1.02 -3.53
N TYR A 174 -24.87 -0.03 -3.29
CA TYR A 174 -23.45 -0.15 -3.28
C TYR A 174 -22.91 -1.08 -2.19
N GLY A 175 -23.55 -1.15 -1.03
CA GLY A 175 -23.11 -1.93 0.13
C GLY A 175 -21.92 -1.27 0.86
N PHE A 176 -20.98 -2.07 1.34
CA PHE A 176 -19.75 -1.66 2.08
C PHE A 176 -20.01 -0.67 3.22
N GLY A 177 -21.23 -0.68 3.77
CA GLY A 177 -21.61 0.17 4.90
C GLY A 177 -21.68 1.67 4.59
N LEU A 178 -21.77 2.06 3.31
CA LEU A 178 -21.90 3.46 2.91
C LEU A 178 -23.26 4.07 3.34
N ASP A 179 -24.27 3.24 3.40
CA ASP A 179 -25.62 3.57 3.90
C ASP A 179 -25.65 3.91 5.39
N LYS A 180 -24.65 3.41 6.14
CA LYS A 180 -24.54 3.64 7.60
C LYS A 180 -23.73 4.88 7.96
N ARG A 181 -23.13 5.55 6.98
CA ARG A 181 -22.27 6.71 7.20
C ARG A 181 -23.10 7.98 7.40
N PRO A 182 -22.62 8.93 8.21
CA PRO A 182 -23.23 10.23 8.30
C PRO A 182 -23.23 10.92 6.95
N VAL A 183 -24.41 11.39 6.51
CA VAL A 183 -24.59 12.11 5.26
C VAL A 183 -25.00 13.55 5.58
N ILE A 184 -24.26 14.52 5.03
CA ILE A 184 -24.63 15.94 5.03
C ILE A 184 -25.20 16.25 3.66
N VAL A 185 -26.44 16.74 3.61
CA VAL A 185 -27.05 17.19 2.37
C VAL A 185 -26.81 18.66 2.18
N VAL A 186 -26.28 19.02 1.02
CA VAL A 186 -25.90 20.40 0.68
C VAL A 186 -26.66 20.86 -0.55
N ALA A 187 -27.29 22.01 -0.43
CA ALA A 187 -27.93 22.69 -1.54
C ALA A 187 -26.96 23.69 -2.17
N SER A 188 -26.49 23.38 -3.36
CA SER A 188 -25.51 24.20 -4.09
C SER A 188 -26.19 25.21 -5.03
N LYS A 189 -25.40 26.18 -5.51
CA LYS A 189 -25.82 27.27 -6.42
C LYS A 189 -26.94 28.13 -5.86
N MET A 190 -26.85 28.46 -4.58
CA MET A 190 -27.86 29.30 -3.93
C MET A 190 -27.80 30.76 -4.39
N ASP A 191 -26.83 31.14 -5.19
CA ASP A 191 -26.68 32.43 -5.87
C ASP A 191 -27.60 32.58 -7.08
N GLU A 192 -28.17 31.49 -7.62
CA GLU A 192 -29.07 31.54 -8.77
C GLU A 192 -30.51 31.89 -8.36
N ASP A 193 -31.22 32.61 -9.25
CA ASP A 193 -32.60 32.99 -9.01
C ASP A 193 -33.55 31.80 -8.81
N GLY A 194 -34.47 31.91 -7.86
CA GLY A 194 -35.43 30.85 -7.54
C GLY A 194 -34.87 29.68 -6.75
N SER A 195 -33.55 29.65 -6.43
CA SER A 195 -32.91 28.59 -5.65
C SER A 195 -33.54 28.38 -4.26
N ASN A 196 -33.92 29.48 -3.58
CA ASN A 196 -34.56 29.42 -2.27
C ASN A 196 -35.96 28.77 -2.30
N GLU A 197 -36.69 28.95 -3.39
CA GLU A 197 -38.01 28.31 -3.56
C GLU A 197 -37.86 26.82 -3.83
N ARG A 198 -36.91 26.45 -4.71
CA ARG A 198 -36.57 25.06 -5.00
C ARG A 198 -36.09 24.33 -3.74
N LEU A 199 -35.28 24.98 -2.90
CA LEU A 199 -34.82 24.43 -1.63
C LEU A 199 -35.98 24.11 -0.69
N LYS A 200 -36.92 25.06 -0.50
CA LYS A 200 -38.11 24.84 0.35
C LYS A 200 -38.98 23.68 -0.13
N VAL A 201 -39.17 23.55 -1.44
CA VAL A 201 -39.91 22.42 -2.03
C VAL A 201 -39.18 21.11 -1.81
N PHE A 202 -37.86 21.12 -2.01
CA PHE A 202 -37.01 19.96 -1.80
C PHE A 202 -37.05 19.45 -0.34
N GLU A 203 -36.81 20.35 0.64
CA GLU A 203 -36.82 19.99 2.06
C GLU A 203 -38.15 19.42 2.52
N LYS A 204 -39.27 19.95 2.01
CA LYS A 204 -40.60 19.39 2.28
C LYS A 204 -40.80 17.98 1.72
N LYS A 205 -40.29 17.72 0.51
CA LYS A 205 -40.41 16.41 -0.15
C LYS A 205 -39.45 15.38 0.47
N ALA A 206 -38.18 15.75 0.64
CA ALA A 206 -37.13 14.87 1.11
C ALA A 206 -37.17 14.65 2.63
N LYS A 207 -37.80 15.53 3.38
CA LYS A 207 -37.81 15.57 4.86
C LYS A 207 -36.41 15.61 5.46
N VAL A 208 -35.47 16.23 4.76
CA VAL A 208 -34.07 16.41 5.14
C VAL A 208 -33.74 17.87 5.16
N LYS A 209 -32.98 18.31 6.17
CA LYS A 209 -32.48 19.68 6.27
C LYS A 209 -31.18 19.80 5.49
N CYS A 210 -31.11 20.79 4.61
CA CYS A 210 -29.93 21.06 3.80
C CYS A 210 -29.11 22.22 4.36
N ILE A 211 -27.82 22.23 4.05
CA ILE A 211 -26.98 23.41 4.23
C ILE A 211 -26.93 24.14 2.89
N PRO A 212 -27.50 25.37 2.82
CA PRO A 212 -27.44 26.16 1.59
C PRO A 212 -26.04 26.72 1.40
N ILE A 213 -25.45 26.52 0.21
CA ILE A 213 -24.16 27.08 -0.15
C ILE A 213 -24.12 27.67 -1.53
N SER A 214 -23.23 28.63 -1.72
CA SER A 214 -22.78 29.08 -3.03
C SER A 214 -21.26 29.02 -3.07
N ALA A 215 -20.72 28.21 -3.96
CA ALA A 215 -19.28 28.15 -4.18
C ALA A 215 -18.75 29.40 -4.89
N LEU A 216 -19.61 30.15 -5.56
CA LEU A 216 -19.25 31.38 -6.26
C LEU A 216 -19.17 32.60 -5.30
N THR A 217 -20.13 32.73 -4.38
CA THR A 217 -20.17 33.83 -3.39
C THR A 217 -19.52 33.43 -2.05
N GLU A 218 -19.11 32.17 -1.89
CA GLU A 218 -18.57 31.58 -0.67
C GLU A 218 -19.54 31.55 0.53
N GLU A 219 -20.82 31.89 0.30
CA GLU A 219 -21.86 31.86 1.35
C GLU A 219 -22.13 30.41 1.80
N GLY A 220 -22.33 30.22 3.11
CA GLY A 220 -22.66 28.93 3.72
C GLY A 220 -21.50 27.90 3.78
N ILE A 221 -20.35 28.16 3.15
CA ILE A 221 -19.22 27.24 3.10
C ILE A 221 -18.63 27.01 4.50
N GLU A 222 -18.45 28.08 5.27
CA GLU A 222 -17.88 27.96 6.62
C GLU A 222 -18.75 27.09 7.53
N GLU A 223 -20.08 27.21 7.46
CA GLU A 223 -21.01 26.36 8.21
C GLU A 223 -20.86 24.87 7.83
N LEU A 224 -20.74 24.62 6.51
CA LEU A 224 -20.49 23.25 6.01
C LEU A 224 -19.21 22.67 6.57
N LEU A 225 -18.09 23.44 6.56
CA LEU A 225 -16.80 22.97 7.04
C LEU A 225 -16.81 22.64 8.54
N TYR A 226 -17.40 23.50 9.37
CA TYR A 226 -17.57 23.21 10.79
C TYR A 226 -18.44 21.98 11.01
N LYS A 227 -19.51 21.83 10.25
CA LYS A 227 -20.37 20.65 10.36
C LYS A 227 -19.65 19.36 10.00
N CYS A 228 -18.81 19.39 8.96
CA CYS A 228 -17.95 18.27 8.61
C CYS A 228 -16.95 17.93 9.74
N ALA A 229 -16.25 18.94 10.27
CA ALA A 229 -15.29 18.77 11.35
C ALA A 229 -15.96 18.19 12.62
N ASP A 230 -17.11 18.74 13.02
CA ASP A 230 -17.86 18.27 14.20
C ASP A 230 -18.35 16.81 14.06
N LEU A 231 -18.71 16.40 12.84
CA LEU A 231 -19.10 15.02 12.58
C LEU A 231 -17.89 14.09 12.55
N LEU A 232 -16.74 14.55 12.01
CA LEU A 232 -15.51 13.80 12.01
C LEU A 232 -15.01 13.51 13.43
N ASP A 233 -15.12 14.49 14.32
CA ASP A 233 -14.75 14.30 15.74
C ASP A 233 -15.59 13.22 16.45
N LYS A 234 -16.85 13.06 16.02
CA LYS A 234 -17.79 12.08 16.57
C LYS A 234 -17.76 10.72 15.87
N THR A 235 -17.28 10.66 14.64
CA THR A 235 -17.31 9.46 13.81
C THR A 235 -15.93 8.82 13.79
N PRO A 236 -15.73 7.65 14.41
CA PRO A 236 -14.44 6.94 14.32
C PRO A 236 -14.16 6.49 12.88
N PRO A 237 -12.88 6.25 12.51
CA PRO A 237 -12.56 5.61 11.25
C PRO A 237 -13.26 4.25 11.11
N PHE A 238 -13.89 4.00 9.98
CA PHE A 238 -14.49 2.71 9.71
C PHE A 238 -13.39 1.68 9.40
N PRO A 239 -13.48 0.44 9.94
CA PRO A 239 -12.58 -0.63 9.52
C PRO A 239 -12.77 -0.91 8.03
N LEU A 240 -11.67 -1.01 7.30
CA LEU A 240 -11.67 -1.12 5.83
C LEU A 240 -12.12 -2.49 5.31
N PHE A 241 -12.10 -3.49 6.15
CA PHE A 241 -12.61 -4.85 5.92
C PHE A 241 -12.91 -5.47 7.27
N ASP A 242 -13.87 -6.35 7.33
CA ASP A 242 -13.92 -7.35 8.39
C ASP A 242 -12.62 -8.16 8.26
N ALA A 243 -11.67 -7.85 9.15
CA ALA A 243 -10.38 -8.53 9.21
C ALA A 243 -10.52 -10.05 9.49
N GLU A 244 -11.73 -10.54 9.60
CA GLU A 244 -12.05 -11.95 9.85
C GLU A 244 -12.16 -12.78 8.56
N GLU A 245 -12.34 -12.17 7.38
CA GLU A 245 -12.46 -12.95 6.13
C GLU A 245 -11.15 -13.11 5.34
N GLU A 246 -10.10 -12.32 5.60
CA GLU A 246 -8.79 -12.50 4.93
C GLU A 246 -7.72 -13.20 5.79
N VAL A 247 -8.03 -13.58 7.02
CA VAL A 247 -7.17 -14.48 7.82
C VAL A 247 -7.60 -15.95 7.69
N LEU A 248 -8.27 -16.29 6.60
CA LEU A 248 -7.98 -17.58 5.99
C LEU A 248 -6.62 -17.47 5.31
N GLU A 249 -5.56 -17.30 6.13
CA GLU A 249 -4.27 -17.86 5.77
C GLU A 249 -4.55 -19.31 5.36
N THR A 250 -4.80 -19.49 4.08
CA THR A 250 -4.44 -20.75 3.47
C THR A 250 -2.93 -20.79 3.69
N LYS A 251 -2.51 -21.40 4.81
CA LYS A 251 -1.16 -21.90 4.93
C LYS A 251 -1.04 -22.92 3.82
N VAL A 252 -0.73 -22.42 2.63
CA VAL A 252 -0.21 -23.27 1.58
C VAL A 252 1.10 -23.76 2.16
N TYR A 253 1.06 -24.93 2.75
CA TYR A 253 2.25 -25.71 3.00
C TYR A 253 2.76 -26.11 1.60
N THR A 254 3.46 -25.20 0.93
CA THR A 254 4.41 -25.60 -0.09
C THR A 254 5.41 -26.43 0.68
N LEU A 255 5.45 -27.72 0.37
CA LEU A 255 6.62 -28.53 0.70
C LEU A 255 7.82 -27.66 0.30
N PRO A 256 8.77 -27.41 1.21
CA PRO A 256 9.98 -26.71 0.81
C PRO A 256 10.52 -27.50 -0.37
N GLU A 257 10.61 -26.90 -1.55
CA GLU A 257 11.42 -27.43 -2.64
C GLU A 257 12.74 -27.79 -1.97
N GLU A 258 13.24 -29.00 -2.19
CA GLU A 258 14.53 -29.40 -1.66
C GLU A 258 15.53 -28.36 -2.14
N GLU A 259 15.85 -27.41 -1.25
CA GLU A 259 16.82 -26.36 -1.53
C GLU A 259 18.11 -27.04 -1.91
N LYS A 260 18.45 -27.07 -3.19
CA LYS A 260 19.73 -27.59 -3.63
C LYS A 260 20.81 -26.88 -2.84
N GLU A 261 21.70 -27.64 -2.23
CA GLU A 261 22.75 -27.06 -1.39
C GLU A 261 23.63 -26.10 -2.17
N PHE A 262 23.81 -26.34 -3.47
CA PHE A 262 24.50 -25.47 -4.43
C PHE A 262 24.18 -25.86 -5.88
N GLU A 263 24.39 -24.91 -6.80
CA GLU A 263 24.37 -25.11 -8.25
C GLU A 263 25.67 -24.58 -8.85
N ILE A 264 26.19 -25.25 -9.88
CA ILE A 264 27.37 -24.81 -10.62
C ILE A 264 26.89 -24.35 -12.00
N LYS A 265 27.27 -23.14 -12.39
CA LYS A 265 26.98 -22.54 -13.70
C LYS A 265 28.28 -22.28 -14.42
N HIS A 266 28.28 -22.44 -15.75
CA HIS A 266 29.40 -22.19 -16.63
C HIS A 266 29.05 -21.02 -17.58
N PRO A 267 29.24 -19.76 -17.14
CA PRO A 267 28.84 -18.59 -17.94
C PRO A 267 29.78 -18.31 -19.10
N GLU A 268 31.07 -18.59 -18.95
CA GLU A 268 32.12 -18.30 -19.93
C GLU A 268 33.16 -19.43 -19.96
N LEU A 269 33.91 -19.54 -21.06
CA LEU A 269 34.99 -20.52 -21.20
C LEU A 269 35.97 -20.37 -20.02
N HIS A 270 36.38 -21.50 -19.43
CA HIS A 270 37.31 -21.54 -18.27
C HIS A 270 36.81 -20.77 -17.02
N THR A 271 35.48 -20.53 -16.87
CA THR A 271 34.94 -19.87 -15.71
C THR A 271 33.71 -20.59 -15.16
N TRP A 272 33.77 -20.99 -13.91
CA TRP A 272 32.71 -21.71 -13.20
C TRP A 272 32.18 -20.87 -12.03
N VAL A 273 30.90 -20.76 -11.90
CA VAL A 273 30.25 -19.98 -10.83
C VAL A 273 29.43 -20.89 -9.94
N ILE A 274 29.80 -20.96 -8.65
CA ILE A 274 29.06 -21.69 -7.63
C ILE A 274 28.02 -20.77 -7.02
N THR A 275 26.76 -21.17 -7.11
CA THR A 275 25.61 -20.45 -6.55
C THR A 275 24.85 -21.33 -5.57
N GLY A 276 24.12 -20.72 -4.64
CA GLY A 276 23.28 -21.42 -3.65
C GLY A 276 23.33 -20.71 -2.30
N ASP A 277 22.18 -20.50 -1.71
CA ASP A 277 22.05 -19.70 -0.48
C ASP A 277 22.84 -20.27 0.69
N LYS A 278 22.85 -21.61 0.83
CA LYS A 278 23.56 -22.28 1.93
C LYS A 278 25.07 -22.15 1.83
N ILE A 279 25.63 -22.31 0.63
CA ILE A 279 27.09 -22.24 0.45
C ILE A 279 27.60 -20.80 0.49
N ILE A 280 26.87 -19.85 -0.11
CA ILE A 280 27.22 -18.44 -0.06
C ILE A 280 27.12 -17.92 1.38
N LYS A 281 26.08 -18.29 2.12
CA LYS A 281 25.96 -17.97 3.55
C LYS A 281 27.14 -18.51 4.36
N PHE A 282 27.52 -19.76 4.13
CA PHE A 282 28.68 -20.39 4.81
C PHE A 282 29.96 -19.62 4.50
N TYR A 283 30.18 -19.27 3.23
CA TYR A 283 31.32 -18.49 2.79
C TYR A 283 31.37 -17.11 3.50
N ARG A 284 30.30 -16.34 3.45
CA ARG A 284 30.23 -15.01 4.08
C ARG A 284 30.43 -15.03 5.59
N MET A 285 30.00 -16.11 6.24
CA MET A 285 30.21 -16.32 7.68
C MET A 285 31.63 -16.82 8.02
N THR A 286 32.43 -17.26 7.05
CA THR A 286 33.77 -17.74 7.27
C THR A 286 34.77 -16.61 7.09
N ASN A 287 35.64 -16.38 8.07
CA ASN A 287 36.72 -15.40 7.93
C ASN A 287 37.89 -16.04 7.15
N ILE A 288 37.92 -15.78 5.84
CA ILE A 288 38.93 -16.33 4.92
C ILE A 288 40.30 -15.60 5.00
N SER A 289 40.42 -14.51 5.74
CA SER A 289 41.70 -13.81 5.92
C SER A 289 42.65 -14.54 6.84
N THR A 290 42.23 -15.62 7.47
CA THR A 290 43.04 -16.49 8.31
C THR A 290 43.23 -17.87 7.67
N ASP A 291 44.42 -18.47 7.81
CA ASP A 291 44.73 -19.83 7.27
C ASP A 291 43.72 -20.87 7.76
N ASP A 292 43.38 -20.82 9.06
CA ASP A 292 42.40 -21.74 9.66
C ASP A 292 40.98 -21.54 9.04
N GLY A 293 40.59 -20.31 8.74
CA GLY A 293 39.30 -20.01 8.09
C GLY A 293 39.28 -20.49 6.64
N MET A 294 40.35 -20.28 5.90
CA MET A 294 40.51 -20.80 4.54
C MET A 294 40.44 -22.32 4.51
N MET A 295 41.16 -23.00 5.40
CA MET A 295 41.10 -24.46 5.52
C MET A 295 39.70 -24.98 5.87
N LYS A 296 38.93 -24.22 6.67
CA LYS A 296 37.56 -24.56 7.00
C LYS A 296 36.66 -24.48 5.76
N LEU A 297 36.81 -23.41 4.94
CA LEU A 297 36.08 -23.25 3.68
C LEU A 297 36.42 -24.42 2.73
N LEU A 298 37.68 -24.69 2.47
CA LEU A 298 38.11 -25.77 1.58
C LEU A 298 37.59 -27.14 2.05
N THR A 299 37.64 -27.40 3.36
CA THR A 299 37.07 -28.62 3.93
C THR A 299 35.58 -28.76 3.68
N LYS A 300 34.82 -27.64 3.72
CA LYS A 300 33.39 -27.64 3.43
C LYS A 300 33.10 -27.88 1.95
N LEU A 301 33.87 -27.27 1.04
CA LEU A 301 33.76 -27.47 -0.41
C LEU A 301 33.97 -28.92 -0.77
N ARG A 302 35.03 -29.55 -0.22
CA ARG A 302 35.34 -30.99 -0.39
C ARG A 302 34.24 -31.90 0.16
N LYS A 303 33.68 -31.60 1.35
CA LYS A 303 32.54 -32.36 1.89
C LYS A 303 31.29 -32.31 1.01
N LEU A 304 31.08 -31.22 0.30
CA LEU A 304 29.99 -31.06 -0.66
C LEU A 304 30.30 -31.70 -2.02
N ARG A 305 31.51 -32.27 -2.18
CA ARG A 305 31.99 -32.88 -3.44
C ARG A 305 31.89 -31.91 -4.61
N ILE A 306 32.25 -30.65 -4.38
CA ILE A 306 32.24 -29.63 -5.43
C ILE A 306 33.29 -29.94 -6.47
N ASP A 307 34.46 -30.43 -6.04
CA ASP A 307 35.56 -30.85 -6.93
C ASP A 307 35.08 -31.96 -7.88
N ASP A 308 34.40 -32.99 -7.36
CA ASP A 308 33.88 -34.13 -8.15
C ASP A 308 32.86 -33.61 -9.19
N LYS A 309 31.99 -32.66 -8.81
CA LYS A 309 30.98 -32.08 -9.72
C LYS A 309 31.58 -31.18 -10.79
N LEU A 310 32.62 -30.41 -10.45
CA LEU A 310 33.34 -29.59 -11.45
C LEU A 310 33.98 -30.50 -12.50
N GLU A 311 34.60 -31.62 -12.05
CA GLU A 311 35.15 -32.62 -12.95
C GLU A 311 34.10 -33.28 -13.86
N GLU A 312 32.94 -33.68 -13.28
CA GLU A 312 31.83 -34.24 -14.05
C GLU A 312 31.28 -33.26 -15.11
N LEU A 313 31.33 -31.98 -14.84
CA LEU A 313 30.89 -30.91 -15.75
C LEU A 313 31.99 -30.54 -16.78
N GLY A 314 33.21 -31.06 -16.66
CA GLY A 314 34.29 -30.86 -17.61
C GLY A 314 35.24 -29.73 -17.27
N ALA A 315 35.41 -29.37 -16.01
CA ALA A 315 36.42 -28.39 -15.60
C ALA A 315 37.83 -28.91 -15.84
N GLU A 316 38.73 -28.05 -16.31
CA GLU A 316 40.13 -28.34 -16.59
C GLU A 316 41.05 -27.65 -15.58
N ASP A 317 42.27 -28.18 -15.42
CA ASP A 317 43.27 -27.58 -14.53
C ASP A 317 43.57 -26.12 -14.97
N GLY A 318 43.45 -25.17 -14.04
CA GLY A 318 43.63 -23.75 -14.28
C GLY A 318 42.34 -22.98 -14.55
N ASP A 319 41.19 -23.66 -14.57
CA ASP A 319 39.90 -22.98 -14.67
C ASP A 319 39.60 -22.13 -13.43
N ASN A 320 38.98 -20.97 -13.64
CA ASN A 320 38.57 -20.08 -12.56
C ASN A 320 37.22 -20.51 -11.96
N VAL A 321 37.21 -20.67 -10.67
CA VAL A 321 35.97 -20.95 -9.89
C VAL A 321 35.62 -19.77 -9.03
N ILE A 322 34.40 -19.25 -9.18
CA ILE A 322 33.88 -18.07 -8.48
C ILE A 322 32.82 -18.49 -7.48
N LEU A 323 33.02 -18.11 -6.23
CA LEU A 323 32.05 -18.28 -5.14
C LEU A 323 31.78 -16.90 -4.53
N ASP A 324 30.66 -16.29 -4.87
CA ASP A 324 30.32 -14.90 -4.50
C ASP A 324 31.41 -13.92 -5.01
N ASP A 325 32.21 -13.32 -4.13
CA ASP A 325 33.33 -12.42 -4.45
C ASP A 325 34.72 -13.10 -4.37
N PHE A 326 34.75 -14.40 -4.05
CA PHE A 326 35.99 -15.18 -3.94
C PHE A 326 36.26 -15.99 -5.21
N THR A 327 37.41 -15.77 -5.82
CA THR A 327 37.86 -16.52 -7.01
C THR A 327 39.07 -17.36 -6.69
N PHE A 328 39.08 -18.61 -7.12
CA PHE A 328 40.20 -19.52 -7.00
C PHE A 328 40.35 -20.39 -8.26
N GLU A 329 41.52 -20.87 -8.50
CA GLU A 329 41.82 -21.75 -9.62
C GLU A 329 41.56 -23.22 -9.23
N TYR A 330 40.96 -23.97 -10.14
CA TYR A 330 40.71 -25.39 -9.99
C TYR A 330 41.95 -26.17 -10.40
N TYR A 331 42.40 -27.11 -9.57
CA TYR A 331 43.42 -28.07 -9.86
C TYR A 331 42.99 -29.43 -9.30
N ARG A 332 43.21 -30.47 -10.08
CA ARG A 332 42.94 -31.87 -9.67
C ARG A 332 43.80 -32.35 -8.51
#